data_85f0dcd2da9d6ab3c65893cf3f98d2f7
#
_entry.id   85f0dcd2da9d6ab3c65893cf3f98d2f7
#
_cell.length_a   1.000
_cell.length_b   1.000
_cell.length_c   1.000
_cell.angle_alpha   90.00
_cell.angle_beta   90.00
_cell.angle_gamma   90.00
#
_symmetry.space_group_name_H-M   'P 1'
#
loop_
_entity.id
_entity.type
_entity.pdbx_description
1 polymer ?
#
loop_
_entity_poly.entity_id
_entity_poly.type
_entity_poly.pdbx_seq_one_letter_code
_entity_poly.pdbx_strand_id
1 'polypeptide(L)'
;LDSSMKCGNIFSVYVCDRKLDKSFYCYEIDGLMYLDPYAKAITDCGRFGQTDEEDVYLAAIDVADYDWEDDRPLNYDYSDCIFYKMNVRGFTKSRTSKVKDKGTFSGIINKIPYLKELGITTIELQPAYEFDEIGRFPQLTDTIMSKYGAGTHYSVDKNTRKINYWGYV
;
A
#
# COMPACT_ATOMS: atom_id res chain seq x y z
N LEU A 1 -22.45 7.41 -13.55
CA LEU A 1 -23.40 6.31 -13.80
C LEU A 1 -24.81 6.81 -13.52
N ASP A 2 -25.73 6.61 -14.45
CA ASP A 2 -27.11 7.03 -14.32
C ASP A 2 -28.02 5.91 -13.75
N SER A 3 -29.30 6.23 -13.52
CA SER A 3 -30.25 5.31 -12.95
C SER A 3 -30.52 4.05 -13.79
N SER A 4 -30.25 4.09 -15.10
CA SER A 4 -30.42 2.93 -16.00
C SER A 4 -29.33 1.85 -15.76
N MET A 5 -28.21 2.25 -15.15
CA MET A 5 -27.08 1.39 -14.82
C MET A 5 -27.16 0.83 -13.40
N LYS A 6 -28.31 1.06 -12.71
CA LYS A 6 -28.50 0.67 -11.32
C LYS A 6 -29.27 -0.64 -11.20
N CYS A 7 -28.75 -1.57 -10.39
CA CYS A 7 -29.45 -2.79 -9.97
C CYS A 7 -29.43 -2.86 -8.44
N GLY A 8 -30.57 -2.67 -7.80
CA GLY A 8 -30.63 -2.53 -6.34
C GLY A 8 -29.83 -1.29 -5.87
N ASN A 9 -28.82 -1.49 -5.06
CA ASN A 9 -27.91 -0.44 -4.59
C ASN A 9 -26.56 -0.45 -5.32
N ILE A 10 -26.43 -1.22 -6.39
CA ILE A 10 -25.19 -1.37 -7.16
C ILE A 10 -25.36 -0.67 -8.50
N PHE A 11 -24.38 0.16 -8.84
CA PHE A 11 -24.24 0.73 -10.16
C PHE A 11 -23.15 -0.04 -10.91
N SER A 12 -23.42 -0.42 -12.15
CA SER A 12 -22.44 -1.10 -12.99
C SER A 12 -22.50 -0.63 -14.43
N VAL A 13 -21.35 -0.61 -15.07
CA VAL A 13 -21.23 -0.33 -16.49
C VAL A 13 -20.14 -1.24 -17.07
N TYR A 14 -20.41 -1.75 -18.25
CA TYR A 14 -19.40 -2.46 -19.02
C TYR A 14 -18.82 -1.52 -20.07
N VAL A 15 -17.49 -1.31 -20.01
CA VAL A 15 -16.77 -0.46 -20.95
C VAL A 15 -15.89 -1.38 -21.81
N CYS A 16 -16.21 -1.44 -23.10
CA CYS A 16 -15.50 -2.26 -24.08
C CYS A 16 -14.46 -1.41 -24.82
N ASP A 17 -13.34 -1.11 -24.18
CA ASP A 17 -12.24 -0.40 -24.81
C ASP A 17 -10.89 -1.06 -24.43
N ARG A 18 -10.18 -1.57 -25.45
CA ARG A 18 -8.85 -2.18 -25.27
C ARG A 18 -7.75 -1.17 -24.89
N LYS A 19 -8.04 0.14 -24.99
CA LYS A 19 -7.10 1.20 -24.62
C LYS A 19 -7.14 1.54 -23.12
N LEU A 20 -8.00 0.88 -22.35
CA LEU A 20 -8.11 1.12 -20.91
C LEU A 20 -6.92 0.56 -20.12
N ASP A 21 -6.19 -0.40 -20.66
CA ASP A 21 -4.97 -0.90 -20.00
C ASP A 21 -4.01 0.25 -19.69
N LYS A 22 -3.53 0.31 -18.44
CA LYS A 22 -2.70 1.40 -17.89
C LYS A 22 -3.36 2.78 -17.86
N SER A 23 -4.68 2.85 -18.03
CA SER A 23 -5.45 4.07 -17.76
C SER A 23 -5.69 4.23 -16.25
N PHE A 24 -5.99 5.45 -15.84
CA PHE A 24 -6.28 5.77 -14.46
C PHE A 24 -7.75 6.15 -14.28
N TYR A 25 -8.29 5.89 -13.12
CA TYR A 25 -9.67 6.25 -12.78
C TYR A 25 -9.84 6.57 -11.30
N CYS A 26 -10.91 7.23 -10.99
CA CYS A 26 -11.43 7.43 -9.64
C CYS A 26 -12.95 7.49 -9.70
N TYR A 27 -13.59 7.46 -8.56
CA TYR A 27 -15.01 7.69 -8.45
C TYR A 27 -15.28 9.15 -8.08
N GLU A 28 -16.26 9.77 -8.72
CA GLU A 28 -16.82 11.03 -8.29
C GLU A 28 -18.22 10.78 -7.73
N ILE A 29 -18.41 11.16 -6.47
CA ILE A 29 -19.68 11.02 -5.76
C ILE A 29 -19.98 12.35 -5.10
N ASP A 30 -21.12 12.98 -5.49
CA ASP A 30 -21.54 14.29 -4.97
C ASP A 30 -20.47 15.39 -5.10
N GLY A 31 -19.71 15.35 -6.21
CA GLY A 31 -18.63 16.31 -6.49
C GLY A 31 -17.32 16.06 -5.73
N LEU A 32 -17.21 14.97 -4.98
CA LEU A 32 -15.98 14.57 -4.31
C LEU A 32 -15.35 13.37 -4.99
N MET A 33 -14.02 13.40 -5.09
CA MET A 33 -13.23 12.34 -5.70
C MET A 33 -12.86 11.28 -4.68
N TYR A 34 -13.05 10.01 -5.02
CA TYR A 34 -12.76 8.86 -4.19
C TYR A 34 -11.88 7.87 -4.93
N LEU A 35 -10.81 7.44 -4.27
CA LEU A 35 -10.02 6.30 -4.73
C LEU A 35 -10.85 5.01 -4.60
N ASP A 36 -10.74 4.12 -5.57
CA ASP A 36 -11.35 2.80 -5.47
C ASP A 36 -10.65 1.97 -4.37
N PRO A 37 -11.34 1.60 -3.30
CA PRO A 37 -10.74 0.78 -2.23
C PRO A 37 -10.39 -0.64 -2.69
N TYR A 38 -10.88 -1.08 -3.85
CA TYR A 38 -10.58 -2.38 -4.46
C TYR A 38 -9.57 -2.26 -5.62
N ALA A 39 -8.96 -1.11 -5.82
CA ALA A 39 -7.95 -0.94 -6.85
C ALA A 39 -6.80 -1.94 -6.66
N LYS A 40 -6.42 -2.62 -7.74
CA LYS A 40 -5.26 -3.55 -7.73
C LYS A 40 -3.93 -2.82 -7.87
N ALA A 41 -3.96 -1.63 -8.43
CA ALA A 41 -2.81 -0.76 -8.58
C ALA A 41 -3.26 0.70 -8.46
N ILE A 42 -2.37 1.56 -8.02
CA ILE A 42 -2.60 3.01 -7.91
C ILE A 42 -1.47 3.76 -8.63
N THR A 43 -1.69 5.05 -8.88
CA THR A 43 -0.65 5.91 -9.45
C THR A 43 0.59 5.94 -8.55
N ASP A 44 1.75 6.17 -9.17
CA ASP A 44 3.00 6.33 -8.45
C ASP A 44 2.90 7.48 -7.44
N CYS A 45 3.17 7.18 -6.21
CA CYS A 45 3.10 8.10 -5.08
C CYS A 45 4.45 8.81 -4.85
N GLY A 46 5.32 8.79 -5.84
CA GLY A 46 6.59 9.52 -5.80
C GLY A 46 7.67 8.82 -4.97
N ARG A 47 8.57 9.62 -4.39
CA ARG A 47 9.70 9.09 -3.62
C ARG A 47 9.36 9.03 -2.15
N PHE A 48 9.74 7.93 -1.50
CA PHE A 48 9.58 7.73 -0.07
C PHE A 48 10.00 8.97 0.74
N GLY A 49 9.08 9.47 1.55
CA GLY A 49 9.30 10.62 2.43
C GLY A 49 9.23 11.98 1.73
N GLN A 50 8.76 12.03 0.49
CA GLN A 50 8.42 13.27 -0.20
C GLN A 50 6.88 13.31 -0.38
N THR A 51 6.28 14.42 -0.02
CA THR A 51 4.87 14.69 -0.34
C THR A 51 4.83 15.90 -1.24
N ASP A 52 4.25 15.76 -2.41
CA ASP A 52 3.69 16.90 -3.11
C ASP A 52 2.26 17.08 -2.57
N GLU A 53 1.93 18.28 -2.11
CA GLU A 53 0.63 18.57 -1.44
C GLU A 53 -0.58 18.39 -2.36
N GLU A 54 -0.35 18.13 -3.65
CA GLU A 54 -1.35 18.00 -4.71
C GLU A 54 -1.54 16.57 -5.21
N ASP A 55 -0.86 15.56 -4.63
CA ASP A 55 -0.96 14.19 -5.12
C ASP A 55 -2.35 13.59 -4.85
N VAL A 56 -3.14 13.52 -5.91
CA VAL A 56 -4.38 12.76 -5.94
C VAL A 56 -4.07 11.36 -6.43
N TYR A 57 -4.17 10.37 -5.55
CA TYR A 57 -4.02 8.97 -5.95
C TYR A 57 -5.21 8.55 -6.82
N LEU A 58 -4.90 7.95 -7.95
CA LEU A 58 -5.88 7.38 -8.86
C LEU A 58 -5.69 5.86 -8.90
N ALA A 59 -6.77 5.13 -9.06
CA ALA A 59 -6.72 3.71 -9.33
C ALA A 59 -6.19 3.47 -10.75
N ALA A 60 -5.27 2.54 -10.91
CA ALA A 60 -4.74 2.14 -12.21
C ALA A 60 -5.45 0.86 -12.69
N ILE A 61 -5.83 0.85 -13.96
CA ILE A 61 -6.32 -0.36 -14.63
C ILE A 61 -5.09 -1.13 -15.10
N ASP A 62 -4.85 -2.26 -14.46
CA ASP A 62 -3.81 -3.20 -14.84
C ASP A 62 -4.46 -4.56 -15.11
N VAL A 63 -4.44 -4.96 -16.37
CA VAL A 63 -4.99 -6.24 -16.85
C VAL A 63 -3.92 -7.29 -17.04
N ALA A 64 -2.66 -6.97 -16.73
CA ALA A 64 -1.57 -7.91 -16.86
C ALA A 64 -1.70 -9.04 -15.84
N ASP A 65 -1.67 -10.27 -16.34
CA ASP A 65 -1.52 -11.44 -15.49
C ASP A 65 -0.04 -11.58 -15.11
N TYR A 66 0.20 -11.74 -13.80
CA TYR A 66 1.53 -12.07 -13.33
C TYR A 66 1.82 -13.55 -13.59
N ASP A 67 2.91 -13.84 -14.27
CA ASP A 67 3.37 -15.21 -14.49
C ASP A 67 4.01 -15.75 -13.20
N TRP A 68 3.30 -16.64 -12.55
CA TRP A 68 3.77 -17.31 -11.33
C TRP A 68 4.72 -18.48 -11.63
N GLU A 69 5.00 -18.75 -12.90
CA GLU A 69 5.87 -19.85 -13.33
C GLU A 69 5.44 -21.20 -12.68
N ASP A 70 6.34 -21.85 -12.01
CA ASP A 70 6.09 -23.12 -11.30
C ASP A 70 5.82 -22.93 -9.80
N ASP A 71 5.50 -21.72 -9.35
CA ASP A 71 5.24 -21.46 -7.92
C ASP A 71 4.05 -22.26 -7.40
N ARG A 72 4.21 -22.87 -6.26
CA ARG A 72 3.21 -23.71 -5.59
C ARG A 72 3.23 -23.48 -4.09
N PRO A 73 2.08 -23.60 -3.42
CA PRO A 73 2.03 -23.58 -1.97
C PRO A 73 2.95 -24.63 -1.36
N LEU A 74 3.81 -24.23 -0.44
CA LEU A 74 4.79 -25.11 0.19
C LEU A 74 4.16 -26.09 1.19
N ASN A 75 2.94 -25.79 1.66
CA ASN A 75 2.15 -26.62 2.58
C ASN A 75 2.92 -27.08 3.84
N TYR A 76 3.73 -26.20 4.42
CA TYR A 76 4.34 -26.47 5.72
C TYR A 76 3.27 -26.56 6.81
N ASP A 77 3.44 -27.49 7.74
CA ASP A 77 2.65 -27.46 8.97
C ASP A 77 2.98 -26.20 9.76
N TYR A 78 1.98 -25.61 10.40
CA TYR A 78 2.17 -24.36 11.15
C TYR A 78 3.23 -24.50 12.26
N SER A 79 3.37 -25.71 12.85
CA SER A 79 4.39 -26.03 13.83
C SER A 79 5.82 -25.96 13.30
N ASP A 80 5.99 -26.08 11.98
CA ASP A 80 7.31 -26.06 11.32
C ASP A 80 7.64 -24.67 10.76
N CYS A 81 6.71 -23.72 10.90
CA CYS A 81 6.91 -22.37 10.42
C CYS A 81 7.76 -21.55 11.39
N ILE A 82 8.84 -20.97 10.87
CA ILE A 82 9.66 -19.98 11.58
C ILE A 82 9.42 -18.65 10.90
N PHE A 83 8.70 -17.77 11.62
CA PHE A 83 8.30 -16.45 11.10
C PHE A 83 9.39 -15.41 11.35
N TYR A 84 9.69 -14.64 10.31
CA TYR A 84 10.54 -13.47 10.41
C TYR A 84 9.76 -12.23 9.95
N LYS A 85 9.37 -11.39 10.92
CA LYS A 85 8.69 -10.13 10.63
C LYS A 85 9.72 -9.05 10.36
N MET A 86 9.58 -8.36 9.22
CA MET A 86 10.55 -7.34 8.83
C MET A 86 9.90 -6.13 8.16
N ASN A 87 10.53 -4.97 8.35
CA ASN A 87 10.20 -3.80 7.56
C ASN A 87 10.89 -3.89 6.19
N VAL A 88 10.11 -3.76 5.11
CA VAL A 88 10.60 -3.88 3.73
C VAL A 88 11.78 -2.93 3.47
N ARG A 89 11.62 -1.66 3.82
CA ARG A 89 12.66 -0.65 3.61
C ARG A 89 13.86 -0.85 4.54
N GLY A 90 13.58 -1.08 5.83
CA GLY A 90 14.62 -1.16 6.87
C GLY A 90 15.56 -2.33 6.70
N PHE A 91 15.05 -3.47 6.26
CA PHE A 91 15.82 -4.71 6.23
C PHE A 91 17.09 -4.65 5.36
N THR A 92 17.03 -3.95 4.24
CA THR A 92 18.17 -3.88 3.32
C THR A 92 18.76 -2.47 3.17
N LYS A 93 18.25 -1.44 3.86
CA LYS A 93 18.67 -0.06 3.70
C LYS A 93 20.11 0.21 4.11
N SER A 94 20.62 -0.52 5.11
CA SER A 94 22.01 -0.36 5.58
C SER A 94 23.04 -0.67 4.49
N ARG A 95 24.20 -0.02 4.56
CA ARG A 95 25.35 -0.36 3.70
C ARG A 95 25.84 -1.77 3.92
N THR A 96 25.69 -2.31 5.11
CA THR A 96 26.09 -3.68 5.48
C THR A 96 25.26 -4.75 4.79
N SER A 97 24.09 -4.41 4.26
CA SER A 97 23.24 -5.36 3.51
C SER A 97 23.91 -5.86 2.23
N LYS A 98 24.82 -5.07 1.64
CA LYS A 98 25.55 -5.39 0.40
C LYS A 98 24.65 -5.72 -0.81
N VAL A 99 23.40 -5.26 -0.81
CA VAL A 99 22.50 -5.40 -1.97
C VAL A 99 22.48 -4.11 -2.78
N LYS A 100 22.18 -4.22 -4.07
CA LYS A 100 22.11 -3.08 -4.99
C LYS A 100 20.84 -2.26 -4.72
N ASP A 101 19.70 -2.93 -4.70
CA ASP A 101 18.37 -2.29 -4.60
C ASP A 101 17.92 -2.18 -3.13
N LYS A 102 18.62 -1.32 -2.39
CA LYS A 102 18.43 -1.18 -0.93
C LYS A 102 17.08 -0.58 -0.58
N GLY A 103 16.40 -1.25 0.38
CA GLY A 103 15.12 -0.78 0.90
C GLY A 103 13.93 -1.06 -0.02
N THR A 104 14.05 -2.04 -0.90
CA THR A 104 13.02 -2.46 -1.85
C THR A 104 12.72 -3.96 -1.74
N PHE A 105 11.62 -4.42 -2.34
CA PHE A 105 11.34 -5.84 -2.46
C PHE A 105 12.44 -6.59 -3.22
N SER A 106 13.00 -6.01 -4.29
CA SER A 106 14.15 -6.57 -5.02
C SER A 106 15.36 -6.75 -4.12
N GLY A 107 15.59 -5.83 -3.18
CA GLY A 107 16.64 -5.96 -2.17
C GLY A 107 16.39 -7.15 -1.22
N ILE A 108 15.14 -7.43 -0.87
CA ILE A 108 14.78 -8.60 -0.04
C ILE A 108 15.00 -9.89 -0.82
N ILE A 109 14.63 -9.94 -2.10
CA ILE A 109 14.87 -11.10 -2.98
C ILE A 109 16.35 -11.51 -2.93
N ASN A 110 17.26 -10.55 -3.01
CA ASN A 110 18.70 -10.81 -2.91
C ASN A 110 19.14 -11.38 -1.54
N LYS A 111 18.27 -11.31 -0.52
CA LYS A 111 18.52 -11.82 0.83
C LYS A 111 17.82 -13.16 1.11
N ILE A 112 17.06 -13.69 0.19
CA ILE A 112 16.42 -15.00 0.36
C ILE A 112 17.42 -16.11 0.72
N PRO A 113 18.60 -16.22 0.07
CA PRO A 113 19.58 -17.25 0.47
C PRO A 113 20.01 -17.12 1.93
N TYR A 114 20.27 -15.90 2.41
CA TYR A 114 20.61 -15.65 3.81
C TYR A 114 19.47 -16.03 4.76
N LEU A 115 18.22 -15.69 4.43
CA LEU A 115 17.07 -16.04 5.24
C LEU A 115 16.85 -17.56 5.31
N LYS A 116 17.08 -18.26 4.20
CA LYS A 116 17.05 -19.73 4.14
C LYS A 116 18.16 -20.36 4.99
N GLU A 117 19.37 -19.83 4.93
CA GLU A 117 20.49 -20.28 5.78
C GLU A 117 20.18 -20.08 7.27
N LEU A 118 19.46 -19.01 7.61
CA LEU A 118 19.01 -18.73 8.96
C LEU A 118 17.86 -19.65 9.41
N GLY A 119 17.31 -20.47 8.52
CA GLY A 119 16.20 -21.38 8.79
C GLY A 119 14.83 -20.77 8.74
N ILE A 120 14.69 -19.56 8.18
CA ILE A 120 13.39 -18.87 8.06
C ILE A 120 12.57 -19.55 6.98
N THR A 121 11.32 -19.92 7.30
CA THR A 121 10.37 -20.52 6.38
C THR A 121 9.31 -19.54 5.92
N THR A 122 9.02 -18.54 6.73
CA THR A 122 7.92 -17.60 6.49
C THR A 122 8.36 -16.19 6.76
N ILE A 123 8.06 -15.27 5.85
CA ILE A 123 8.35 -13.84 5.97
C ILE A 123 7.04 -13.09 6.15
N GLU A 124 6.94 -12.26 7.18
CA GLU A 124 5.89 -11.28 7.36
C GLU A 124 6.42 -9.90 7.00
N LEU A 125 6.02 -9.41 5.83
CA LEU A 125 6.45 -8.10 5.34
C LEU A 125 5.57 -6.98 5.90
N GLN A 126 6.21 -5.86 6.25
CA GLN A 126 5.53 -4.71 6.78
C GLN A 126 6.29 -3.41 6.41
N PRO A 127 5.63 -2.46 5.72
CA PRO A 127 4.36 -2.60 5.00
C PRO A 127 4.56 -3.38 3.69
N ALA A 128 3.47 -3.96 3.15
CA ALA A 128 3.46 -4.65 1.85
C ALA A 128 2.48 -4.00 0.86
N TYR A 129 1.92 -2.87 1.20
CA TYR A 129 0.97 -2.07 0.42
C TYR A 129 1.39 -0.61 0.46
N GLU A 130 0.83 0.20 -0.43
CA GLU A 130 1.03 1.65 -0.42
C GLU A 130 0.37 2.28 0.81
N PHE A 131 1.03 3.25 1.39
CA PHE A 131 0.57 3.96 2.58
C PHE A 131 1.12 5.37 2.60
N ASP A 132 0.50 6.26 3.36
CA ASP A 132 1.01 7.62 3.54
C ASP A 132 2.22 7.61 4.51
N GLU A 133 3.40 7.80 3.96
CA GLU A 133 4.65 7.79 4.72
C GLU A 133 4.84 9.03 5.57
N ILE A 134 4.26 10.13 5.15
CA ILE A 134 4.24 11.38 5.91
C ILE A 134 2.81 11.59 6.36
N GLY A 135 2.50 11.09 7.54
CA GLY A 135 1.14 11.10 8.06
C GLY A 135 0.43 12.42 7.82
N ARG A 136 -0.32 12.50 6.75
CA ARG A 136 -1.37 13.49 6.55
C ARG A 136 -2.52 13.04 7.44
N PHE A 137 -2.36 13.08 8.76
CA PHE A 137 -3.51 12.90 9.61
C PHE A 137 -4.45 14.05 9.26
N PRO A 138 -5.64 13.78 8.69
CA PRO A 138 -6.62 14.82 8.52
C PRO A 138 -6.73 15.48 9.89
N GLN A 139 -6.58 16.80 9.94
CA GLN A 139 -6.85 17.53 11.18
C GLN A 139 -8.25 17.09 11.58
N LEU A 140 -8.33 16.24 12.61
CA LEU A 140 -9.60 15.84 13.15
C LEU A 140 -10.27 17.15 13.53
N THR A 141 -11.29 17.54 12.75
CA THR A 141 -12.04 18.75 13.03
C THR A 141 -12.55 18.63 14.46
N ASP A 142 -12.65 19.73 15.19
CA ASP A 142 -13.15 19.76 16.56
C ASP A 142 -14.46 18.98 16.74
N THR A 143 -15.23 18.86 15.66
CA THR A 143 -16.48 18.10 15.59
C THR A 143 -16.25 16.58 15.74
N ILE A 144 -15.19 16.03 15.15
CA ILE A 144 -14.86 14.60 15.28
C ILE A 144 -14.28 14.33 16.66
N MET A 145 -13.43 15.25 17.16
CA MET A 145 -12.87 15.17 18.53
C MET A 145 -13.94 15.18 19.60
N SER A 146 -14.98 16.01 19.46
CA SER A 146 -16.10 16.06 20.40
C SER A 146 -16.96 14.79 20.39
N LYS A 147 -17.04 14.10 19.26
CA LYS A 147 -17.89 12.91 19.08
C LYS A 147 -17.27 11.61 19.62
N TYR A 148 -15.94 11.49 19.57
CA TYR A 148 -15.25 10.25 19.94
C TYR A 148 -14.39 10.32 21.21
N GLY A 149 -14.44 11.46 21.92
CA GLY A 149 -13.68 11.66 23.16
C GLY A 149 -12.20 12.00 22.90
N ALA A 150 -11.61 12.75 23.80
CA ALA A 150 -10.21 13.20 23.75
C ALA A 150 -9.23 12.06 24.08
N GLY A 151 -9.15 11.05 23.19
CA GLY A 151 -8.12 10.03 23.28
C GLY A 151 -6.91 10.45 22.43
N THR A 152 -5.84 10.85 23.09
CA THR A 152 -4.51 11.12 22.56
C THR A 152 -4.42 12.21 21.47
N HIS A 153 -4.13 13.41 21.90
CA HIS A 153 -3.71 14.52 21.04
C HIS A 153 -2.37 14.21 20.39
N TYR A 154 -2.37 13.83 19.14
CA TYR A 154 -1.19 14.00 18.30
C TYR A 154 -1.24 15.38 17.67
N SER A 155 -0.72 16.39 18.33
CA SER A 155 -0.40 17.65 17.66
C SER A 155 0.78 17.39 16.74
N VAL A 156 0.52 17.28 15.47
CA VAL A 156 1.59 17.27 14.46
C VAL A 156 2.08 18.71 14.38
N ASP A 157 3.24 18.97 14.98
CA ASP A 157 3.98 20.20 14.70
C ASP A 157 4.27 20.22 13.19
N LYS A 158 3.76 21.25 12.51
CA LYS A 158 3.94 21.43 11.05
C LYS A 158 5.41 21.43 10.61
N ASN A 159 6.34 21.58 11.53
CA ASN A 159 7.77 21.61 11.28
C ASN A 159 8.48 20.26 11.51
N THR A 160 7.87 19.30 12.16
CA THR A 160 8.42 17.96 12.35
C THR A 160 7.66 16.96 11.49
N ARG A 161 8.11 16.76 10.27
CA ARG A 161 7.62 15.69 9.39
C ARG A 161 8.00 14.35 10.01
N LYS A 162 7.08 13.73 10.73
CA LYS A 162 7.26 12.37 11.25
C LYS A 162 6.96 11.39 10.15
N ILE A 163 7.93 10.55 9.82
CA ILE A 163 7.76 9.47 8.86
C ILE A 163 7.00 8.34 9.54
N ASN A 164 5.91 7.90 8.93
CA ASN A 164 5.21 6.68 9.29
C ASN A 164 6.04 5.49 8.77
N TYR A 165 6.99 5.04 9.59
CA TYR A 165 7.95 4.02 9.17
C TYR A 165 7.30 2.63 8.96
N TRP A 166 6.28 2.31 9.75
CA TRP A 166 5.65 0.99 9.76
C TRP A 166 4.39 0.88 8.92
N GLY A 167 3.92 1.97 8.32
CA GLY A 167 2.69 1.97 7.54
C GLY A 167 1.43 1.68 8.36
N TYR A 168 1.42 1.98 9.65
CA TYR A 168 0.21 1.90 10.45
C TYR A 168 -0.74 3.07 10.13
N VAL A 169 -2.03 2.78 10.11
CA VAL A 169 -3.11 3.73 9.83
C VAL A 169 -3.82 4.09 11.13
#